data_d46ede59d4d29bea3c7d2f8f3b67b79b
#
_entry.id   d46ede59d4d29bea3c7d2f8f3b67b79b
#
_cell.length_a   1.000
_cell.length_b   1.000
_cell.length_c   1.000
_cell.angle_alpha   90.00
_cell.angle_beta   90.00
_cell.angle_gamma   90.00
#
_symmetry.space_group_name_H-M   'P 1'
#
loop_
_entity.id
_entity.type
_entity.pdbx_description
1 polymer ?
#
loop_
_entity_poly.entity_id
_entity_poly.type
_entity_poly.pdbx_seq_one_letter_code
_entity_poly.pdbx_strand_id
1 'polypeptide(L)'
;KHFLNFSRIPLFSNQNEKITGYILLQDVLKNNSDNKNVKTSLKEFKRDILTVPNTINLFVLFNRLVEKKEHISVIVDEYGGLEGIITMEDVIETFLGLEIMDESDQVIDMQKYAKQKWLKKKIK
;
A
#
# COMPACT_ATOMS: atom_id res chain seq x y z
N LYS A 1 -0.39 1.84 20.67
CA LYS A 1 0.97 1.52 20.27
C LYS A 1 1.03 0.83 18.91
N HIS A 2 0.11 -0.09 18.67
CA HIS A 2 0.07 -0.80 17.40
C HIS A 2 -0.31 0.10 16.23
N PHE A 3 -1.21 1.02 16.45
CA PHE A 3 -1.62 1.90 15.36
C PHE A 3 -0.53 2.87 14.94
N LEU A 4 0.50 3.04 15.73
CA LEU A 4 1.64 3.85 15.33
C LEU A 4 2.43 3.19 14.20
N ASN A 5 2.29 1.88 14.05
CA ASN A 5 2.92 1.16 12.96
C ASN A 5 2.11 1.24 11.65
N PHE A 6 0.89 1.75 11.73
CA PHE A 6 0.01 1.87 10.58
C PHE A 6 -0.24 3.33 10.29
N SER A 7 0.81 4.00 9.86
CA SER A 7 0.73 5.43 9.59
C SER A 7 -0.10 5.75 8.36
N ARG A 8 -0.34 4.78 7.49
CA ARG A 8 -1.14 4.93 6.29
C ARG A 8 -2.29 3.94 6.33
N ILE A 9 -3.51 4.49 6.25
CA ILE A 9 -4.72 3.67 6.38
C ILE A 9 -5.48 3.71 5.06
N PRO A 10 -5.58 2.57 4.35
CA PRO A 10 -6.32 2.53 3.09
C PRO A 10 -7.81 2.75 3.31
N LEU A 11 -8.44 3.41 2.35
CA LEU A 11 -9.87 3.67 2.38
C LEU A 11 -10.57 2.86 1.30
N PHE A 12 -11.62 2.17 1.69
CA PHE A 12 -12.43 1.36 0.78
C PHE A 12 -13.66 2.13 0.32
N SER A 13 -14.05 1.85 -0.92
CA SER A 13 -15.35 2.25 -1.41
C SER A 13 -16.37 1.18 -1.03
N ASN A 14 -17.48 1.60 -0.43
CA ASN A 14 -18.53 0.66 -0.04
C ASN A 14 -19.22 0.04 -1.25
N GLN A 15 -19.22 0.73 -2.38
CA GLN A 15 -19.97 0.29 -3.55
C GLN A 15 -19.21 -0.74 -4.39
N ASN A 16 -17.90 -0.59 -4.49
CA ASN A 16 -17.10 -1.38 -5.43
C ASN A 16 -16.06 -2.26 -4.76
N GLU A 17 -15.98 -2.21 -3.45
CA GLU A 17 -14.97 -2.94 -2.68
C GLU A 17 -13.56 -2.66 -3.19
N LYS A 18 -13.35 -1.45 -3.66
CA LYS A 18 -12.05 -1.01 -4.15
C LYS A 18 -11.42 -0.05 -3.16
N ILE A 19 -10.09 -0.05 -3.14
CA ILE A 19 -9.37 0.95 -2.36
C ILE A 19 -9.29 2.21 -3.20
N THR A 20 -9.85 3.29 -2.69
CA THR A 20 -9.94 4.55 -3.42
C THR A 20 -8.84 5.53 -3.07
N GLY A 21 -8.13 5.27 -1.98
CA GLY A 21 -7.06 6.15 -1.54
C GLY A 21 -6.61 5.74 -0.16
N TYR A 22 -5.88 6.60 0.49
CA TYR A 22 -5.43 6.35 1.86
C TYR A 22 -5.38 7.66 2.65
N ILE A 23 -5.33 7.54 3.97
CA ILE A 23 -5.11 8.68 4.84
C ILE A 23 -3.85 8.47 5.65
N LEU A 24 -3.21 9.56 6.02
CA LEU A 24 -2.10 9.53 6.96
C LEU A 24 -2.67 9.77 8.36
N LEU A 25 -2.35 8.87 9.26
CA LEU A 25 -2.83 9.01 10.64
C LEU A 25 -2.41 10.35 11.24
N GLN A 26 -1.20 10.78 10.96
CA GLN A 26 -0.70 12.04 11.50
C GLN A 26 -1.53 13.25 11.06
N ASP A 27 -2.10 13.22 9.85
CA ASP A 27 -2.94 14.30 9.37
C ASP A 27 -4.20 14.42 10.21
N VAL A 28 -4.80 13.28 10.54
CA VAL A 28 -6.01 13.25 11.36
C VAL A 28 -5.73 13.72 12.77
N LEU A 29 -4.63 13.23 13.35
CA LEU A 29 -4.28 13.62 14.72
C LEU A 29 -3.95 15.11 14.81
N LYS A 30 -3.27 15.63 13.83
CA LYS A 30 -2.93 17.04 13.80
C LYS A 30 -4.19 17.92 13.72
N ASN A 31 -5.14 17.52 12.89
CA ASN A 31 -6.39 18.25 12.76
C ASN A 31 -7.17 18.27 14.07
N ASN A 32 -7.19 17.16 14.78
CA ASN A 32 -7.89 17.07 16.05
C ASN A 32 -7.26 17.96 17.12
N SER A 33 -5.96 18.17 17.04
CA SER A 33 -5.26 19.06 17.97
C SER A 33 -5.54 20.52 17.67
N ASP A 34 -5.58 20.87 16.39
CA ASP A 34 -5.64 22.27 15.97
C ASP A 34 -7.08 22.80 15.90
N ASN A 35 -8.04 21.96 15.59
CA ASN A 35 -9.43 22.39 15.35
C ASN A 35 -10.40 21.49 16.10
N LYS A 36 -10.60 21.80 17.35
CA LYS A 36 -11.41 20.95 18.22
C LYS A 36 -12.89 20.88 17.85
N ASN A 37 -13.40 21.92 17.18
CA ASN A 37 -14.84 22.03 16.93
C ASN A 37 -15.24 21.76 15.50
N VAL A 38 -14.31 21.41 14.65
CA VAL A 38 -14.60 21.19 13.22
C VAL A 38 -14.79 19.72 12.97
N LYS A 39 -15.95 19.35 12.48
CA LYS A 39 -16.22 17.98 12.04
C LYS A 39 -15.67 17.84 10.63
N THR A 40 -14.52 17.25 10.53
CA THR A 40 -13.86 17.05 9.25
C THR A 40 -14.08 15.63 8.78
N SER A 41 -14.61 15.48 7.59
CA SER A 41 -14.79 14.16 6.98
C SER A 41 -13.43 13.55 6.64
N LEU A 42 -13.31 12.23 6.74
CA LEU A 42 -12.10 11.54 6.34
C LEU A 42 -11.75 11.80 4.89
N LYS A 43 -12.73 12.12 4.06
CA LYS A 43 -12.50 12.44 2.66
C LYS A 43 -11.54 13.61 2.47
N GLU A 44 -11.54 14.54 3.40
CA GLU A 44 -10.68 15.71 3.30
C GLU A 44 -9.21 15.37 3.52
N PHE A 45 -8.93 14.24 4.15
CA PHE A 45 -7.56 13.77 4.37
C PHE A 45 -7.12 12.76 3.34
N LYS A 46 -8.02 12.38 2.45
CA LYS A 46 -7.76 11.33 1.49
C LYS A 46 -6.68 11.73 0.50
N ARG A 47 -5.74 10.82 0.31
CA ARG A 47 -4.68 10.95 -0.69
C ARG A 47 -4.87 9.87 -1.73
N ASP A 48 -4.50 10.17 -2.97
CA ASP A 48 -4.57 9.18 -4.03
C ASP A 48 -3.59 8.07 -3.76
N ILE A 49 -3.98 6.85 -4.12
CA ILE A 49 -3.12 5.70 -3.94
C ILE A 49 -2.73 5.15 -5.31
N LEU A 50 -1.45 4.79 -5.43
CA LEU A 50 -0.95 4.19 -6.66
C LEU A 50 -1.56 2.80 -6.83
N THR A 51 -2.16 2.56 -7.99
CA THR A 51 -2.76 1.26 -8.31
C THR A 51 -2.01 0.67 -9.48
N VAL A 52 -1.55 -0.56 -9.33
CA VAL A 52 -0.76 -1.22 -10.37
C VAL A 52 -1.28 -2.63 -10.60
N PRO A 53 -1.09 -3.16 -11.83
CA PRO A 53 -1.54 -4.53 -12.12
C PRO A 53 -0.63 -5.56 -11.45
N ASN A 54 -1.19 -6.74 -11.23
CA ASN A 54 -0.44 -7.84 -10.61
C ASN A 54 0.70 -8.36 -11.48
N THR A 55 0.76 -7.94 -12.73
CA THR A 55 1.83 -8.31 -13.64
C THR A 55 3.01 -7.35 -13.60
N ILE A 56 2.93 -6.30 -12.77
CA ILE A 56 3.99 -5.30 -12.73
C ILE A 56 5.30 -5.91 -12.24
N ASN A 57 6.39 -5.45 -12.87
CA ASN A 57 7.73 -5.83 -12.44
C ASN A 57 8.09 -5.09 -11.18
N LEU A 58 8.81 -5.76 -10.27
CA LEU A 58 9.16 -5.18 -8.98
C LEU A 58 10.00 -3.92 -9.11
N PHE A 59 10.94 -3.90 -10.06
CA PHE A 59 11.77 -2.71 -10.28
C PHE A 59 10.96 -1.54 -10.81
N VAL A 60 9.98 -1.83 -11.68
CA VAL A 60 9.10 -0.80 -12.21
C VAL A 60 8.23 -0.24 -11.09
N LEU A 61 7.72 -1.10 -10.23
CA LEU A 61 6.93 -0.64 -9.08
C LEU A 61 7.77 0.25 -8.17
N PHE A 62 8.98 -0.17 -7.87
CA PHE A 62 9.88 0.62 -7.03
C PHE A 62 10.07 2.02 -7.61
N ASN A 63 10.37 2.08 -8.92
CA ASN A 63 10.60 3.36 -9.58
C ASN A 63 9.36 4.24 -9.54
N ARG A 64 8.19 3.67 -9.73
CA ARG A 64 6.94 4.44 -9.67
C ARG A 64 6.69 5.02 -8.29
N LEU A 65 6.94 4.21 -7.25
CA LEU A 65 6.78 4.69 -5.89
C LEU A 65 7.75 5.84 -5.59
N VAL A 66 8.98 5.72 -6.04
CA VAL A 66 9.99 6.77 -5.84
C VAL A 66 9.58 8.04 -6.60
N GLU A 67 9.22 7.91 -7.88
CA GLU A 67 8.85 9.05 -8.69
C GLU A 67 7.67 9.83 -8.12
N LYS A 68 6.69 9.09 -7.64
CA LYS A 68 5.49 9.71 -7.09
C LYS A 68 5.63 10.06 -5.62
N LYS A 69 6.77 9.73 -5.02
CA LYS A 69 7.03 9.96 -3.60
C LYS A 69 5.95 9.31 -2.74
N GLU A 70 5.55 8.11 -3.13
CA GLU A 70 4.53 7.35 -2.42
C GLU A 70 5.16 6.17 -1.70
N HIS A 71 4.50 5.72 -0.65
CA HIS A 71 5.00 4.63 0.18
C HIS A 71 4.09 3.42 0.15
N ILE A 72 2.97 3.50 -0.55
CA ILE A 72 1.98 2.43 -0.54
C ILE A 72 1.34 2.33 -1.93
N SER A 73 1.03 1.09 -2.32
CA SER A 73 0.36 0.84 -3.60
C SER A 73 -0.63 -0.30 -3.46
N VAL A 74 -1.60 -0.31 -4.36
CA VAL A 74 -2.61 -1.36 -4.46
C VAL A 74 -2.30 -2.23 -5.66
N ILE A 75 -2.35 -3.52 -5.48
CA ILE A 75 -2.17 -4.49 -6.57
C ILE A 75 -3.54 -5.00 -6.97
N VAL A 76 -3.85 -4.92 -8.25
CA VAL A 76 -5.14 -5.37 -8.76
C VAL A 76 -4.95 -6.44 -9.83
N ASP A 77 -5.99 -7.27 -10.00
CA ASP A 77 -6.00 -8.30 -11.04
C ASP A 77 -6.48 -7.68 -12.36
N GLU A 78 -6.63 -8.54 -13.39
CA GLU A 78 -7.02 -8.09 -14.72
C GLU A 78 -8.43 -7.53 -14.78
N TYR A 79 -9.23 -7.79 -13.78
CA TYR A 79 -10.60 -7.26 -13.68
C TYR A 79 -10.70 -6.05 -12.78
N GLY A 80 -9.58 -5.58 -12.26
CA GLY A 80 -9.56 -4.45 -11.35
C GLY A 80 -9.86 -4.82 -9.91
N GLY A 81 -9.95 -6.11 -9.60
CA GLY A 81 -10.19 -6.56 -8.23
C GLY A 81 -8.95 -6.47 -7.36
N LEU A 82 -9.15 -6.22 -6.09
CA LEU A 82 -8.05 -6.08 -5.15
C LEU A 82 -7.35 -7.41 -4.93
N GLU A 83 -6.05 -7.44 -5.14
CA GLU A 83 -5.23 -8.60 -4.81
C GLU A 83 -4.36 -8.38 -3.58
N GLY A 84 -3.93 -7.16 -3.35
CA GLY A 84 -3.11 -6.90 -2.20
C GLY A 84 -2.63 -5.47 -2.12
N ILE A 85 -1.91 -5.20 -1.05
CA ILE A 85 -1.31 -3.89 -0.80
C ILE A 85 0.18 -4.13 -0.58
N ILE A 86 1.00 -3.33 -1.26
CA ILE A 86 2.45 -3.41 -1.11
C ILE A 86 2.98 -2.05 -0.73
N THR A 87 3.81 -2.00 0.29
CA THR A 87 4.45 -0.77 0.72
C THR A 87 5.87 -0.70 0.17
N MET A 88 6.46 0.49 0.23
CA MET A 88 7.85 0.68 -0.16
C MET A 88 8.76 -0.23 0.67
N GLU A 89 8.45 -0.39 1.95
CA GLU A 89 9.22 -1.27 2.82
C GLU A 89 9.17 -2.72 2.33
N ASP A 90 8.00 -3.17 1.89
CA ASP A 90 7.86 -4.51 1.33
C ASP A 90 8.75 -4.70 0.11
N VAL A 91 8.82 -3.70 -0.76
CA VAL A 91 9.62 -3.76 -1.97
C VAL A 91 11.11 -3.85 -1.61
N ILE A 92 11.54 -3.02 -0.67
CA ILE A 92 12.93 -3.01 -0.23
C ILE A 92 13.31 -4.35 0.40
N GLU A 93 12.45 -4.89 1.25
CA GLU A 93 12.68 -6.19 1.87
C GLU A 93 12.82 -7.27 0.82
N THR A 94 12.01 -7.19 -0.23
CA THR A 94 12.08 -8.18 -1.31
C THR A 94 13.42 -8.07 -2.06
N PHE A 95 13.88 -6.86 -2.32
CA PHE A 95 15.20 -6.67 -2.95
C PHE A 95 16.31 -7.27 -2.11
N LEU A 96 16.26 -7.04 -0.80
CA LEU A 96 17.27 -7.61 0.09
C LEU A 96 17.20 -9.13 0.10
N GLY A 97 15.99 -9.67 0.08
CA GLY A 97 15.81 -11.12 -0.01
C GLY A 97 16.34 -11.71 -1.29
N LEU A 98 16.21 -10.99 -2.39
CA LEU A 98 16.75 -11.45 -3.66
C LEU A 98 18.29 -11.54 -3.62
N GLU A 99 18.92 -10.57 -2.98
CA GLU A 99 20.37 -10.62 -2.82
C GLU A 99 20.81 -11.82 -2.00
N ILE A 100 20.12 -12.11 -0.94
CA ILE A 100 20.45 -13.22 -0.06
C ILE A 100 20.17 -14.56 -0.71
N MET A 101 19.09 -14.64 -1.48
CA MET A 101 18.69 -15.87 -2.16
C MET A 101 19.59 -16.22 -3.33
N ASP A 102 20.58 -15.40 -3.55
CA ASP A 102 21.57 -15.72 -4.53
C ASP A 102 21.10 -15.57 -5.96
N GLU A 103 21.99 -15.95 -6.81
CA GLU A 103 21.85 -15.86 -8.23
C GLU A 103 21.10 -17.03 -8.82
N SER A 104 20.38 -17.79 -8.02
CA SER A 104 19.62 -18.91 -8.54
C SER A 104 18.47 -18.47 -9.45
N ASP A 105 18.36 -17.17 -9.68
CA ASP A 105 17.48 -16.63 -10.71
C ASP A 105 16.02 -16.96 -10.49
N GLN A 106 15.61 -16.85 -9.27
CA GLN A 106 14.21 -17.02 -8.95
C GLN A 106 13.45 -15.79 -9.41
N VAL A 107 12.66 -15.95 -10.43
CA VAL A 107 11.79 -14.87 -10.87
C VAL A 107 10.70 -14.70 -9.85
N ILE A 108 10.63 -13.52 -9.25
CA ILE A 108 9.58 -13.24 -8.29
C ILE A 108 8.32 -12.82 -9.02
N ASP A 109 7.29 -13.63 -8.86
CA ASP A 109 5.97 -13.34 -9.39
C ASP A 109 5.30 -12.34 -8.46
N MET A 110 5.13 -11.12 -8.95
CA MET A 110 4.53 -10.03 -8.16
C MET A 110 3.13 -10.37 -7.69
N GLN A 111 2.37 -11.08 -8.51
CA GLN A 111 1.02 -11.49 -8.13
C GLN A 111 1.08 -12.40 -6.90
N LYS A 112 1.96 -13.37 -6.92
CA LYS A 112 2.12 -14.30 -5.81
C LYS A 112 2.60 -13.57 -4.56
N TYR A 113 3.55 -12.67 -4.73
CA TYR A 113 4.08 -11.91 -3.61
C TYR A 113 3.00 -11.04 -2.97
N ALA A 114 2.21 -10.37 -3.79
CA ALA A 114 1.14 -9.52 -3.29
C ALA A 114 0.10 -10.32 -2.51
N LYS A 115 -0.25 -11.50 -3.01
CA LYS A 115 -1.20 -12.37 -2.32
C LYS A 115 -0.66 -12.82 -0.98
N GLN A 116 0.60 -13.20 -0.92
CA GLN A 116 1.21 -13.63 0.33
C GLN A 116 1.21 -12.51 1.36
N LYS A 117 1.57 -11.30 0.93
CA LYS A 117 1.58 -10.16 1.84
C LYS A 117 0.18 -9.81 2.30
N TRP A 118 -0.78 -9.82 1.39
CA TRP A 118 -2.16 -9.53 1.73
C TRP A 118 -2.71 -10.53 2.74
N LEU A 119 -2.46 -11.82 2.52
CA LEU A 119 -2.94 -12.86 3.43
C LEU A 119 -2.32 -12.72 4.81
N LYS A 120 -1.04 -12.39 4.89
CA LYS A 120 -0.40 -12.16 6.18
C LYS A 120 -1.05 -11.01 6.94
N LYS A 121 -1.35 -9.92 6.25
CA LYS A 121 -1.98 -8.77 6.88
C LYS A 121 -3.43 -9.07 7.29
N LYS A 122 -4.11 -9.89 6.51
CA LYS A 122 -5.50 -10.24 6.79
C LYS A 122 -5.62 -11.14 8.01
N ILE A 123 -4.67 -12.04 8.19
CA ILE A 123 -4.69 -12.99 9.31
C ILE A 123 -4.39 -12.29 10.63
N LYS A 124 -3.60 -11.25 10.58
CA LYS A 124 -3.31 -10.47 11.77
C LYS A 124 -4.47 -9.57 12.15
#